data_8d3e97a97115c3775351a5284043ecf5
#
_entry.id   8d3e97a97115c3775351a5284043ecf5
#
_cell.length_a   1.000
_cell.length_b   1.000
_cell.length_c   1.000
_cell.angle_alpha   90.00
_cell.angle_beta   90.00
_cell.angle_gamma   90.00
#
_symmetry.space_group_name_H-M   'P 1'
#
loop_
_entity.id
_entity.type
_entity.pdbx_description
1 polymer ?
#
loop_
_entity_poly.entity_id
_entity_poly.type
_entity_poly.pdbx_seq_one_letter_code
_entity_poly.pdbx_strand_id
1 'polypeptide(L)'
;MVSCRVVRPAQPSEAVLLQVKAIYLESFPPDELEPFEGIVHDVVAGRALLYVADRSDEIVGFALTLPLRMRATAYLAYLAVRRDLRGQGVGAHLFRFVLEEPARSGGTTALLWEVERPIEGAPPEDPRRRRIAFYQREGGILLDAVGGYRMLRTAGVGTIPAQLMWATAIVRPPLTLSE
;
A
#
# COMPACT_ATOMS: atom_id res chain seq x y z
N MET A 1 2.72 -10.28 -18.58
CA MET A 1 2.74 -10.75 -17.18
C MET A 1 3.05 -9.54 -16.31
N VAL A 2 2.46 -9.42 -15.10
CA VAL A 2 2.81 -8.37 -14.14
C VAL A 2 3.92 -8.89 -13.24
N SER A 3 5.00 -8.11 -13.05
CA SER A 3 6.05 -8.38 -12.07
C SER A 3 6.09 -7.25 -11.03
N CYS A 4 6.58 -7.55 -9.83
CA CYS A 4 6.74 -6.57 -8.77
C CYS A 4 8.19 -6.52 -8.31
N ARG A 5 8.67 -5.32 -7.96
CA ARG A 5 10.01 -5.12 -7.41
C ARG A 5 10.06 -3.96 -6.42
N VAL A 6 11.08 -3.98 -5.58
CA VAL A 6 11.41 -2.85 -4.71
C VAL A 6 12.25 -1.85 -5.50
N VAL A 7 11.92 -0.59 -5.43
CA VAL A 7 12.77 0.49 -5.95
C VAL A 7 13.85 0.78 -4.92
N ARG A 8 15.13 0.56 -5.29
CA ARG A 8 16.26 0.76 -4.37
C ARG A 8 16.34 2.23 -3.93
N PRO A 9 16.47 2.52 -2.62
CA PRO A 9 16.43 3.89 -2.11
C PRO A 9 17.52 4.80 -2.69
N ALA A 10 18.72 4.26 -2.95
CA ALA A 10 19.88 5.07 -3.29
C ALA A 10 19.76 5.84 -4.62
N GLN A 11 19.00 5.36 -5.59
CA GLN A 11 18.78 6.06 -6.87
C GLN A 11 17.51 5.54 -7.58
N PRO A 12 16.31 5.98 -7.22
CA PRO A 12 15.15 5.76 -8.07
C PRO A 12 15.36 6.50 -9.40
N SER A 13 15.23 5.82 -10.53
CA SER A 13 15.39 6.51 -11.83
C SER A 13 14.26 7.53 -12.01
N GLU A 14 14.58 8.65 -12.64
CA GLU A 14 13.59 9.69 -12.93
C GLU A 14 12.38 9.15 -13.72
N ALA A 15 12.62 8.26 -14.67
CA ALA A 15 11.57 7.62 -15.46
C ALA A 15 10.59 6.80 -14.59
N VAL A 16 11.06 6.11 -13.57
CA VAL A 16 10.20 5.39 -12.61
C VAL A 16 9.40 6.39 -11.77
N LEU A 17 10.05 7.44 -11.27
CA LEU A 17 9.39 8.45 -10.43
C LEU A 17 8.30 9.21 -11.20
N LEU A 18 8.51 9.54 -12.46
CA LEU A 18 7.51 10.21 -13.31
C LEU A 18 6.27 9.32 -13.50
N GLN A 19 6.45 8.03 -13.77
CA GLN A 19 5.33 7.10 -13.92
C GLN A 19 4.59 6.90 -12.60
N VAL A 20 5.29 6.75 -11.48
CA VAL A 20 4.69 6.66 -10.14
C VAL A 20 3.91 7.94 -9.82
N LYS A 21 4.48 9.13 -10.09
CA LYS A 21 3.80 10.43 -9.89
C LYS A 21 2.49 10.51 -10.67
N ALA A 22 2.48 10.04 -11.93
CA ALA A 22 1.26 10.04 -12.74
C ALA A 22 0.16 9.18 -12.12
N ILE A 23 0.48 7.95 -11.68
CA ILE A 23 -0.47 7.06 -11.00
C ILE A 23 -0.92 7.65 -9.65
N TYR A 24 0.00 8.29 -8.92
CA TYR A 24 -0.29 8.96 -7.65
C TYR A 24 -1.34 10.06 -7.82
N LEU A 25 -1.10 10.98 -8.75
CA LEU A 25 -2.01 12.11 -9.00
C LEU A 25 -3.38 11.69 -9.54
N GLU A 26 -3.47 10.60 -10.30
CA GLU A 26 -4.77 10.11 -10.80
C GLU A 26 -5.57 9.29 -9.78
N SER A 27 -4.91 8.78 -8.72
CA SER A 27 -5.51 7.79 -7.82
C SER A 27 -6.08 8.36 -6.54
N PHE A 28 -5.58 9.52 -6.09
CA PHE A 28 -5.96 10.12 -4.81
C PHE A 28 -6.55 11.52 -5.01
N PRO A 29 -7.55 11.92 -4.18
CA PRO A 29 -8.08 13.28 -4.20
C PRO A 29 -7.02 14.32 -3.86
N PRO A 30 -7.10 15.55 -4.39
CA PRO A 30 -6.10 16.59 -4.14
C PRO A 30 -5.87 16.92 -2.67
N ASP A 31 -6.89 16.77 -1.81
CA ASP A 31 -6.83 17.02 -0.36
C ASP A 31 -6.23 15.84 0.44
N GLU A 32 -5.96 14.72 -0.23
CA GLU A 32 -5.25 13.56 0.32
C GLU A 32 -3.81 13.44 -0.21
N LEU A 33 -3.39 14.34 -1.11
CA LEU A 33 -2.06 14.33 -1.71
C LEU A 33 -1.05 15.09 -0.85
N GLU A 34 0.05 14.42 -0.50
CA GLU A 34 1.26 15.08 -0.03
C GLU A 34 2.10 15.59 -1.22
N PRO A 35 2.95 16.60 -1.03
CA PRO A 35 3.92 16.97 -2.05
C PRO A 35 4.75 15.76 -2.48
N PHE A 36 4.70 15.39 -3.76
CA PHE A 36 5.39 14.19 -4.26
C PHE A 36 6.89 14.23 -4.03
N GLU A 37 7.48 15.40 -4.00
CA GLU A 37 8.89 15.67 -3.70
C GLU A 37 9.25 15.22 -2.26
N GLY A 38 8.30 15.32 -1.31
CA GLY A 38 8.45 14.80 0.05
C GLY A 38 8.52 13.27 0.06
N ILE A 39 7.66 12.61 -0.72
CA ILE A 39 7.69 11.15 -0.90
C ILE A 39 9.03 10.71 -1.48
N VAL A 40 9.51 11.38 -2.54
CA VAL A 40 10.81 11.09 -3.16
C VAL A 40 11.95 11.25 -2.16
N HIS A 41 11.93 12.34 -1.38
CA HIS A 41 12.93 12.59 -0.34
C HIS A 41 12.97 11.47 0.71
N ASP A 42 11.79 10.98 1.15
CA ASP A 42 11.71 9.89 2.13
C ASP A 42 12.21 8.56 1.56
N VAL A 43 11.91 8.28 0.30
CA VAL A 43 12.42 7.08 -0.40
C VAL A 43 13.94 7.15 -0.53
N VAL A 44 14.49 8.26 -0.99
CA VAL A 44 15.95 8.45 -1.15
C VAL A 44 16.68 8.37 0.19
N ALA A 45 16.09 8.91 1.25
CA ALA A 45 16.64 8.87 2.60
C ALA A 45 16.46 7.50 3.31
N GLY A 46 15.81 6.52 2.66
CA GLY A 46 15.55 5.21 3.24
C GLY A 46 14.50 5.22 4.37
N ARG A 47 13.74 6.31 4.52
CA ARG A 47 12.63 6.42 5.49
C ARG A 47 11.34 5.77 4.99
N ALA A 48 11.22 5.61 3.68
CA ALA A 48 10.12 4.91 3.03
C ALA A 48 10.65 3.88 2.04
N LEU A 49 9.88 2.82 1.79
CA LEU A 49 10.15 1.83 0.75
C LEU A 49 9.09 1.96 -0.35
N LEU A 50 9.56 2.16 -1.57
CA LEU A 50 8.74 2.23 -2.78
C LEU A 50 8.77 0.87 -3.49
N TYR A 51 7.60 0.35 -3.77
CA TYR A 51 7.37 -0.86 -4.55
C TYR A 51 6.64 -0.49 -5.83
N VAL A 52 6.98 -1.15 -6.92
CA VAL A 52 6.31 -0.95 -8.21
C VAL A 52 5.88 -2.28 -8.81
N ALA A 53 4.77 -2.23 -9.52
CA ALA A 53 4.30 -3.30 -10.39
C ALA A 53 4.57 -2.89 -11.83
N ASP A 54 5.31 -3.73 -12.56
CA ASP A 54 5.70 -3.51 -13.96
C ASP A 54 4.90 -4.43 -14.87
N ARG A 55 4.50 -3.93 -16.05
CA ARG A 55 3.93 -4.70 -17.14
C ARG A 55 4.48 -4.18 -18.45
N SER A 56 5.24 -5.01 -19.19
CA SER A 56 5.85 -4.62 -20.48
C SER A 56 6.67 -3.32 -20.38
N ASP A 57 7.54 -3.24 -19.36
CA ASP A 57 8.42 -2.12 -19.06
C ASP A 57 7.71 -0.80 -18.65
N GLU A 58 6.39 -0.84 -18.45
CA GLU A 58 5.63 0.27 -17.90
C GLU A 58 5.27 0.02 -16.44
N ILE A 59 5.34 1.06 -15.60
CA ILE A 59 4.82 1.02 -14.23
C ILE A 59 3.30 1.09 -14.29
N VAL A 60 2.64 0.07 -13.77
CA VAL A 60 1.18 -0.06 -13.77
C VAL A 60 0.57 0.03 -12.37
N GLY A 61 1.40 0.09 -11.35
CA GLY A 61 0.98 0.29 -9.96
C GLY A 61 2.17 0.57 -9.06
N PHE A 62 1.91 1.13 -7.90
CA PHE A 62 2.92 1.34 -6.87
C PHE A 62 2.33 1.18 -5.47
N ALA A 63 3.21 0.92 -4.50
CA ALA A 63 2.92 1.01 -3.08
C ALA A 63 4.07 1.70 -2.35
N LEU A 64 3.74 2.39 -1.27
CA LEU A 64 4.69 3.07 -0.39
C LEU A 64 4.48 2.57 1.04
N THR A 65 5.56 2.13 1.69
CA THR A 65 5.51 1.74 3.10
C THR A 65 6.50 2.53 3.93
N LEU A 66 6.11 2.81 5.17
CA LEU A 66 6.91 3.48 6.18
C LEU A 66 7.21 2.49 7.30
N PRO A 67 8.47 2.21 7.64
CA PRO A 67 8.79 1.34 8.76
C PRO A 67 8.31 1.96 10.07
N LEU A 68 7.60 1.18 10.88
CA LEU A 68 7.17 1.62 12.20
C LEU A 68 8.25 1.26 13.25
N ARG A 69 8.28 2.03 14.34
CA ARG A 69 9.16 1.73 15.49
C ARG A 69 8.82 0.39 16.17
N MET A 70 7.62 -0.12 15.95
CA MET A 70 7.22 -1.46 16.38
C MET A 70 7.94 -2.49 15.50
N ARG A 71 8.56 -3.47 16.13
CA ARG A 71 9.35 -4.49 15.42
C ARG A 71 8.52 -5.18 14.36
N ALA A 72 9.12 -5.35 13.19
CA ALA A 72 8.58 -6.11 12.07
C ALA A 72 7.25 -5.61 11.49
N THR A 73 6.89 -4.33 11.71
CA THR A 73 5.67 -3.73 11.18
C THR A 73 6.01 -2.52 10.30
N ALA A 74 5.30 -2.39 9.18
CA ALA A 74 5.33 -1.18 8.37
C ALA A 74 3.91 -0.62 8.18
N TYR A 75 3.82 0.68 8.03
CA TYR A 75 2.60 1.37 7.65
C TYR A 75 2.52 1.45 6.12
N LEU A 76 1.44 0.93 5.53
CA LEU A 76 1.17 1.07 4.10
C LEU A 76 0.50 2.42 3.87
N ALA A 77 1.29 3.40 3.43
CA ALA A 77 0.82 4.76 3.19
C ALA A 77 0.00 4.86 1.89
N TYR A 78 0.51 4.24 0.83
CA TYR A 78 -0.15 4.28 -0.48
C TYR A 78 -0.12 2.90 -1.15
N LEU A 79 -1.21 2.57 -1.84
CA LEU A 79 -1.29 1.46 -2.79
C LEU A 79 -2.24 1.87 -3.92
N ALA A 80 -1.71 1.98 -5.12
CA ALA A 80 -2.47 2.42 -6.28
C ALA A 80 -2.13 1.63 -7.53
N VAL A 81 -3.13 1.51 -8.41
CA VAL A 81 -3.02 0.88 -9.73
C VAL A 81 -3.57 1.84 -10.76
N ARG A 82 -2.87 1.96 -11.87
CA ARG A 82 -3.27 2.75 -13.04
C ARG A 82 -4.73 2.44 -13.39
N ARG A 83 -5.52 3.48 -13.62
CA ARG A 83 -6.98 3.40 -13.69
C ARG A 83 -7.50 2.37 -14.70
N ASP A 84 -6.88 2.31 -15.88
CA ASP A 84 -7.25 1.41 -16.98
C ASP A 84 -6.94 -0.07 -16.70
N LEU A 85 -6.13 -0.38 -15.67
CA LEU A 85 -5.74 -1.72 -15.28
C LEU A 85 -6.34 -2.18 -13.95
N ARG A 86 -7.22 -1.38 -13.36
CA ARG A 86 -7.97 -1.77 -12.15
C ARG A 86 -8.89 -2.96 -12.43
N GLY A 87 -9.13 -3.78 -11.41
CA GLY A 87 -9.95 -4.99 -11.56
C GLY A 87 -9.26 -6.17 -12.27
N GLN A 88 -8.02 -6.03 -12.70
CA GLN A 88 -7.24 -7.07 -13.40
C GLN A 88 -6.26 -7.82 -12.49
N GLY A 89 -6.40 -7.74 -11.16
CA GLY A 89 -5.54 -8.46 -10.20
C GLY A 89 -4.21 -7.78 -9.87
N VAL A 90 -3.84 -6.68 -10.55
CA VAL A 90 -2.56 -5.98 -10.32
C VAL A 90 -2.40 -5.55 -8.86
N GLY A 91 -3.44 -4.95 -8.28
CA GLY A 91 -3.40 -4.50 -6.87
C GLY A 91 -3.23 -5.64 -5.88
N ALA A 92 -3.88 -6.77 -6.12
CA ALA A 92 -3.75 -7.97 -5.29
C ALA A 92 -2.33 -8.54 -5.35
N HIS A 93 -1.76 -8.62 -6.56
CA HIS A 93 -0.38 -9.07 -6.74
C HIS A 93 0.62 -8.15 -6.04
N LEU A 94 0.46 -6.83 -6.21
CA LEU A 94 1.32 -5.84 -5.56
C LEU A 94 1.19 -5.88 -4.04
N PHE A 95 -0.02 -5.97 -3.48
CA PHE A 95 -0.24 -6.04 -2.03
C PHE A 95 0.44 -7.26 -1.41
N ARG A 96 0.28 -8.45 -2.02
CA ARG A 96 0.95 -9.67 -1.55
C ARG A 96 2.46 -9.53 -1.61
N PHE A 97 3.00 -8.96 -2.69
CA PHE A 97 4.44 -8.72 -2.82
C PHE A 97 4.97 -7.80 -1.72
N VAL A 98 4.29 -6.69 -1.44
CA VAL A 98 4.66 -5.75 -0.37
C VAL A 98 4.65 -6.41 1.00
N LEU A 99 3.73 -7.33 1.23
CA LEU A 99 3.61 -8.07 2.50
C LEU A 99 4.69 -9.16 2.64
N GLU A 100 4.97 -9.90 1.57
CA GLU A 100 5.81 -11.09 1.62
C GLU A 100 7.31 -10.80 1.41
N GLU A 101 7.67 -9.86 0.54
CA GLU A 101 9.06 -9.63 0.16
C GLU A 101 9.94 -9.18 1.34
N PRO A 102 9.53 -8.22 2.18
CA PRO A 102 10.31 -7.87 3.36
C PRO A 102 10.42 -9.00 4.37
N ALA A 103 9.36 -9.81 4.51
CA ALA A 103 9.35 -10.94 5.44
C ALA A 103 10.35 -12.03 5.03
N ARG A 104 10.52 -12.29 3.73
CA ARG A 104 11.54 -13.23 3.21
C ARG A 104 12.95 -12.80 3.54
N SER A 105 13.20 -11.50 3.66
CA SER A 105 14.50 -10.92 4.01
C SER A 105 14.71 -10.76 5.52
N GLY A 106 13.84 -11.32 6.35
CA GLY A 106 13.90 -11.21 7.82
C GLY A 106 13.52 -9.82 8.35
N GLY A 107 12.87 -9.00 7.53
CA GLY A 107 12.43 -7.65 7.85
C GLY A 107 10.98 -7.57 8.34
N THR A 108 10.20 -6.69 7.72
CA THR A 108 8.78 -6.46 8.04
C THR A 108 7.95 -7.71 7.76
N THR A 109 7.18 -8.16 8.77
CA THR A 109 6.28 -9.32 8.66
C THR A 109 4.81 -8.94 8.74
N ALA A 110 4.51 -7.67 8.96
CA ALA A 110 3.15 -7.17 9.08
C ALA A 110 2.99 -5.79 8.47
N LEU A 111 1.79 -5.53 7.94
CA LEU A 111 1.35 -4.22 7.47
C LEU A 111 0.21 -3.71 8.33
N LEU A 112 0.22 -2.42 8.60
CA LEU A 112 -0.87 -1.65 9.19
C LEU A 112 -1.24 -0.53 8.21
N TRP A 113 -2.53 -0.28 8.00
CA TRP A 113 -2.98 0.83 7.15
C TRP A 113 -4.35 1.34 7.59
N GLU A 114 -4.70 2.50 7.08
CA GLU A 114 -5.97 3.17 7.28
C GLU A 114 -6.90 2.99 6.09
N VAL A 115 -8.18 2.89 6.37
CA VAL A 115 -9.24 2.93 5.35
C VAL A 115 -10.36 3.85 5.84
N GLU A 116 -10.92 4.64 4.94
CA GLU A 116 -12.11 5.43 5.26
C GLU A 116 -13.25 4.51 5.70
N ARG A 117 -13.97 4.92 6.76
CA ARG A 117 -15.17 4.24 7.19
C ARG A 117 -16.27 4.43 6.15
N PRO A 118 -16.96 3.36 5.72
CA PRO A 118 -18.13 3.49 4.88
C PRO A 118 -19.21 4.36 5.56
N ILE A 119 -19.88 5.18 4.78
CA ILE A 119 -21.02 5.95 5.27
C ILE A 119 -22.16 4.97 5.58
N GLU A 120 -22.85 5.20 6.68
CA GLU A 120 -24.04 4.41 7.03
C GLU A 120 -25.09 4.51 5.92
N GLY A 121 -25.67 3.36 5.53
CA GLY A 121 -26.60 3.29 4.41
C GLY A 121 -25.97 3.36 3.01
N ALA A 122 -24.64 3.51 2.89
CA ALA A 122 -23.99 3.49 1.58
C ALA A 122 -24.21 2.17 0.84
N PRO A 123 -24.39 2.20 -0.49
CA PRO A 123 -24.64 1.01 -1.29
C PRO A 123 -23.42 0.06 -1.29
N PRO A 124 -23.61 -1.23 -1.66
CA PRO A 124 -22.49 -2.20 -1.74
C PRO A 124 -21.36 -1.77 -2.67
N GLU A 125 -21.65 -0.96 -3.69
CA GLU A 125 -20.72 -0.43 -4.68
C GLU A 125 -19.91 0.77 -4.18
N ASP A 126 -20.16 1.25 -2.96
CA ASP A 126 -19.38 2.36 -2.37
C ASP A 126 -17.88 2.04 -2.42
N PRO A 127 -17.04 2.95 -2.93
CA PRO A 127 -15.60 2.73 -3.06
C PRO A 127 -14.91 2.36 -1.74
N ARG A 128 -15.40 2.85 -0.58
CA ARG A 128 -14.87 2.52 0.75
C ARG A 128 -15.14 1.06 1.09
N ARG A 129 -16.37 0.57 0.83
CA ARG A 129 -16.74 -0.84 1.02
C ARG A 129 -15.91 -1.76 0.12
N ARG A 130 -15.75 -1.39 -1.16
CA ARG A 130 -14.93 -2.14 -2.12
C ARG A 130 -13.47 -2.21 -1.68
N ARG A 131 -12.92 -1.12 -1.15
CA ARG A 131 -11.54 -1.06 -0.63
C ARG A 131 -11.35 -2.01 0.56
N ILE A 132 -12.24 -1.97 1.55
CA ILE A 132 -12.21 -2.89 2.69
C ILE A 132 -12.33 -4.34 2.21
N ALA A 133 -13.30 -4.65 1.37
CA ALA A 133 -13.49 -5.99 0.83
C ALA A 133 -12.29 -6.49 0.00
N PHE A 134 -11.61 -5.60 -0.72
CA PHE A 134 -10.36 -5.92 -1.40
C PHE A 134 -9.30 -6.39 -0.40
N TYR A 135 -9.01 -5.60 0.63
CA TYR A 135 -8.00 -5.98 1.61
C TYR A 135 -8.38 -7.24 2.41
N GLN A 136 -9.66 -7.42 2.74
CA GLN A 136 -10.13 -8.64 3.41
C GLN A 136 -9.90 -9.89 2.57
N ARG A 137 -10.13 -9.84 1.26
CA ARG A 137 -9.82 -10.95 0.35
C ARG A 137 -8.33 -11.27 0.28
N GLU A 138 -7.48 -10.28 0.50
CA GLU A 138 -6.02 -10.43 0.52
C GLU A 138 -5.46 -10.75 1.93
N GLY A 139 -6.33 -11.11 2.89
CA GLY A 139 -5.94 -11.50 4.25
C GLY A 139 -5.86 -10.35 5.24
N GLY A 140 -6.33 -9.17 4.88
CA GLY A 140 -6.43 -8.03 5.79
C GLY A 140 -7.54 -8.21 6.82
N ILE A 141 -7.24 -7.88 8.07
CA ILE A 141 -8.15 -7.93 9.22
C ILE A 141 -8.50 -6.50 9.61
N LEU A 142 -9.78 -6.23 9.79
CA LEU A 142 -10.27 -4.96 10.32
C LEU A 142 -10.08 -4.94 11.84
N LEU A 143 -9.49 -3.87 12.38
CA LEU A 143 -9.27 -3.71 13.81
C LEU A 143 -10.46 -2.96 14.45
N ASP A 144 -11.56 -3.66 14.67
CA ASP A 144 -12.81 -3.09 15.20
C ASP A 144 -12.70 -2.58 16.64
N ALA A 145 -11.71 -3.07 17.40
CA ALA A 145 -11.49 -2.66 18.81
C ALA A 145 -11.06 -1.19 18.95
N VAL A 146 -10.62 -0.55 17.86
CA VAL A 146 -10.23 0.87 17.85
C VAL A 146 -11.46 1.71 17.49
N GLY A 147 -12.36 1.88 18.47
CA GLY A 147 -13.55 2.72 18.30
C GLY A 147 -13.19 4.20 18.11
N GLY A 148 -13.94 4.88 17.22
CA GLY A 148 -13.80 6.34 17.04
C GLY A 148 -12.53 6.80 16.33
N TYR A 149 -11.79 5.88 15.71
CA TYR A 149 -10.56 6.21 14.97
C TYR A 149 -10.85 7.17 13.81
N ARG A 150 -9.96 8.15 13.65
CA ARG A 150 -10.04 9.16 12.59
C ARG A 150 -8.65 9.38 12.00
N MET A 151 -8.54 9.37 10.69
CA MET A 151 -7.29 9.74 10.01
C MET A 151 -7.25 11.24 9.72
N LEU A 152 -6.08 11.82 9.70
CA LEU A 152 -5.84 13.20 9.31
C LEU A 152 -6.00 13.35 7.78
N ARG A 153 -6.53 14.50 7.36
CA ARG A 153 -6.41 14.92 5.95
C ARG A 153 -5.04 15.53 5.74
N THR A 154 -4.40 15.18 4.65
CA THR A 154 -3.05 15.65 4.31
C THR A 154 -2.99 17.17 4.15
N ALA A 155 -4.05 17.80 3.66
CA ALA A 155 -4.17 19.27 3.57
C ALA A 155 -4.25 19.99 4.95
N GLY A 156 -4.08 19.25 6.06
CA GLY A 156 -3.95 19.83 7.41
C GLY A 156 -5.25 20.36 8.04
N VAL A 157 -6.38 20.23 7.37
CA VAL A 157 -7.66 20.75 7.87
C VAL A 157 -8.65 19.60 8.10
N GLY A 158 -8.74 19.18 9.37
CA GLY A 158 -9.74 18.24 9.82
C GLY A 158 -9.33 16.75 9.75
N THR A 159 -10.27 15.91 10.17
CA THR A 159 -10.11 14.45 10.19
C THR A 159 -11.34 13.80 9.58
N ILE A 160 -11.17 12.63 9.01
CA ILE A 160 -12.27 11.79 8.51
C ILE A 160 -12.40 10.49 9.30
N PRO A 161 -13.64 9.99 9.49
CA PRO A 161 -13.83 8.70 10.14
C PRO A 161 -13.10 7.60 9.36
N ALA A 162 -12.26 6.86 10.07
CA ALA A 162 -11.46 5.82 9.48
C ALA A 162 -11.48 4.54 10.32
N GLN A 163 -10.91 3.50 9.80
CA GLN A 163 -10.68 2.21 10.45
C GLN A 163 -9.25 1.77 10.15
N LEU A 164 -8.64 1.06 11.09
CA LEU A 164 -7.36 0.43 10.90
C LEU A 164 -7.54 -0.97 10.36
N MET A 165 -6.67 -1.37 9.46
CA MET A 165 -6.56 -2.74 8.97
C MET A 165 -5.14 -3.25 9.18
N TRP A 166 -5.03 -4.56 9.33
CA TRP A 166 -3.80 -5.28 9.61
C TRP A 166 -3.70 -6.53 8.77
N ALA A 167 -2.49 -6.85 8.29
CA ALA A 167 -2.18 -8.15 7.71
C ALA A 167 -0.78 -8.60 8.10
N THR A 168 -0.57 -9.91 8.17
CA THR A 168 0.74 -10.53 8.41
C THR A 168 1.14 -11.40 7.23
N ALA A 169 2.43 -11.41 6.91
CA ALA A 169 2.98 -12.34 5.95
C ALA A 169 2.89 -13.78 6.49
N ILE A 170 2.27 -14.66 5.72
CA ILE A 170 2.33 -16.11 6.00
C ILE A 170 3.63 -16.62 5.38
N VAL A 171 4.72 -16.53 6.12
CA VAL A 171 5.98 -17.15 5.71
C VAL A 171 5.81 -18.66 5.89
N ARG A 172 5.52 -19.37 4.80
CA ARG A 172 5.60 -20.83 4.81
C ARG A 172 7.09 -21.18 4.84
N PRO A 173 7.58 -21.96 5.84
CA PRO A 173 8.94 -22.46 5.79
C PRO A 173 9.13 -23.24 4.50
N PRO A 174 10.32 -23.22 3.89
CA PRO A 174 10.60 -24.05 2.74
C PRO A 174 10.30 -25.51 3.11
N LEU A 175 9.55 -26.21 2.24
CA LEU A 175 9.33 -27.65 2.38
C LEU A 175 10.70 -28.31 2.33
N THR A 176 11.26 -28.67 3.46
CA THR A 176 12.37 -29.60 3.53
C THR A 176 11.80 -30.96 3.19
N LEU A 177 12.08 -31.43 1.97
CA LEU A 177 11.89 -32.85 1.67
C LEU A 177 12.84 -33.59 2.61
N SER A 178 12.30 -34.22 3.66
CA SER A 178 13.03 -35.24 4.40
C SER A 178 13.24 -36.42 3.43
N GLU A 179 14.51 -36.69 3.18
CA GLU A 179 14.94 -37.93 2.50
C GLU A 179 14.52 -39.18 3.32
#